data_552913c41325baa8950266e72c02238f
#
_entry.id   552913c41325baa8950266e72c02238f
#
_cell.length_a   1.000
_cell.length_b   1.000
_cell.length_c   1.000
_cell.angle_alpha   90.00
_cell.angle_beta   90.00
_cell.angle_gamma   90.00
#
_symmetry.space_group_name_H-M   'P 1'
#
loop_
_entity.id
_entity.type
_entity.pdbx_description
1 polymer ?
#
loop_
_entity_poly.entity_id
_entity_poly.type
_entity_poly.pdbx_seq_one_letter_code
_entity_poly.pdbx_strand_id
1 'polypeptide(L)'
;MKLIIEADDFGLSKSITDGIVDGINGGYITSTNIMANMPFAEYAVEKAVENNIKSVGLHFNLTVGKPLTKNPLLTDKNGVFLYNRKQIENPNLTYECVYNEMMAQIKQIEKFGKGKLKLNHITCHHHLGDNAIIKQVVYDITKLLNLPIRRVDYSADFDINKPDLYYKNFSMKNVNIDCLRNFIEEYSNTDLTIELLSHPGYIDDYTKTITSYLDRDKELSTLKQAKEEGLFDKIQLIDYSALK
;
A
#
# COMPACT_ATOMS: atom_id res chain seq x y z
N MET A 1 -20.95 1.88 -8.22
CA MET A 1 -19.66 1.51 -7.58
C MET A 1 -18.78 2.73 -7.40
N LYS A 2 -18.11 2.86 -6.25
CA LYS A 2 -17.00 3.77 -6.00
C LYS A 2 -15.71 2.95 -6.02
N LEU A 3 -14.65 3.43 -6.68
CA LEU A 3 -13.42 2.66 -6.87
C LEU A 3 -12.19 3.42 -6.40
N ILE A 4 -11.43 2.81 -5.50
CA ILE A 4 -10.06 3.20 -5.15
C ILE A 4 -9.12 2.28 -5.93
N ILE A 5 -8.23 2.84 -6.75
CA ILE A 5 -7.15 2.09 -7.39
C ILE A 5 -5.89 2.38 -6.60
N GLU A 6 -5.52 1.43 -5.75
CA GLU A 6 -4.41 1.57 -4.81
C GLU A 6 -3.14 0.98 -5.38
N ALA A 7 -2.07 1.79 -5.39
CA ALA A 7 -0.73 1.37 -5.80
C ALA A 7 0.14 1.14 -4.57
N ASP A 8 0.49 -0.12 -4.30
CA ASP A 8 1.36 -0.51 -3.20
C ASP A 8 2.84 -0.29 -3.51
N ASP A 9 3.67 -0.27 -2.46
CA ASP A 9 5.14 -0.26 -2.49
C ASP A 9 5.78 1.06 -2.94
N PHE A 10 5.14 2.21 -2.72
CA PHE A 10 5.72 3.52 -2.99
C PHE A 10 6.98 3.73 -2.12
N GLY A 11 8.11 4.01 -2.75
CA GLY A 11 9.41 4.13 -2.06
C GLY A 11 10.21 2.83 -1.98
N LEU A 12 9.72 1.72 -2.52
CA LEU A 12 10.48 0.46 -2.61
C LEU A 12 11.70 0.61 -3.53
N SER A 13 11.53 1.23 -4.69
CA SER A 13 12.60 1.67 -5.58
C SER A 13 12.25 3.02 -6.22
N LYS A 14 13.25 3.64 -6.87
CA LYS A 14 13.03 4.88 -7.62
C LYS A 14 12.11 4.64 -8.81
N SER A 15 12.39 3.61 -9.60
CA SER A 15 11.61 3.28 -10.80
C SER A 15 10.16 2.91 -10.50
N ILE A 16 9.90 2.15 -9.41
CA ILE A 16 8.53 1.87 -8.96
C ILE A 16 7.83 3.19 -8.56
N THR A 17 8.53 4.05 -7.80
CA THR A 17 8.01 5.36 -7.40
C THR A 17 7.62 6.21 -8.60
N ASP A 18 8.49 6.32 -9.60
CA ASP A 18 8.25 7.10 -10.80
C ASP A 18 7.03 6.57 -11.60
N GLY A 19 6.91 5.24 -11.74
CA GLY A 19 5.76 4.63 -12.40
C GLY A 19 4.43 4.88 -11.67
N ILE A 20 4.43 4.83 -10.34
CA ILE A 20 3.23 5.16 -9.53
C ILE A 20 2.85 6.63 -9.71
N VAL A 21 3.82 7.54 -9.69
CA VAL A 21 3.58 8.99 -9.92
C VAL A 21 2.96 9.22 -11.29
N ASP A 22 3.49 8.56 -12.34
CA ASP A 22 2.93 8.67 -13.69
C ASP A 22 1.50 8.13 -13.76
N GLY A 23 1.21 7.04 -13.04
CA GLY A 23 -0.15 6.48 -12.94
C GLY A 23 -1.15 7.43 -12.26
N ILE A 24 -0.72 8.09 -11.18
CA ILE A 24 -1.56 9.06 -10.48
C ILE A 24 -1.79 10.30 -11.35
N ASN A 25 -0.74 10.85 -11.96
CA ASN A 25 -0.83 11.99 -12.87
C ASN A 25 -1.67 11.68 -14.11
N GLY A 26 -1.63 10.43 -14.58
CA GLY A 26 -2.46 9.92 -15.66
C GLY A 26 -3.92 9.66 -15.30
N GLY A 27 -4.27 9.71 -14.00
CA GLY A 27 -5.62 9.53 -13.50
C GLY A 27 -6.15 8.09 -13.58
N TYR A 28 -5.26 7.09 -13.62
CA TYR A 28 -5.59 5.66 -13.57
C TYR A 28 -5.05 4.95 -12.31
N ILE A 29 -4.50 5.71 -11.39
CA ILE A 29 -4.23 5.33 -9.99
C ILE A 29 -4.77 6.46 -9.13
N THR A 30 -5.45 6.14 -8.03
CA THR A 30 -6.10 7.16 -7.20
C THR A 30 -5.47 7.32 -5.82
N SER A 31 -4.69 6.34 -5.40
CA SER A 31 -4.10 6.29 -4.06
C SER A 31 -2.81 5.47 -4.06
N THR A 32 -1.92 5.73 -3.10
CA THR A 32 -0.69 4.97 -2.89
C THR A 32 -0.28 4.95 -1.42
N ASN A 33 0.63 4.05 -1.06
CA ASN A 33 1.11 3.91 0.31
C ASN A 33 2.63 3.72 0.38
N ILE A 34 3.28 4.39 1.34
CA ILE A 34 4.74 4.48 1.45
C ILE A 34 5.31 3.39 2.34
N MET A 35 6.36 2.71 1.87
CA MET A 35 7.23 1.85 2.65
C MET A 35 8.33 2.69 3.33
N ALA A 36 8.06 3.20 4.53
CA ALA A 36 8.85 4.22 5.22
C ALA A 36 10.30 3.82 5.56
N ASN A 37 10.56 2.52 5.72
CA ASN A 37 11.88 1.98 6.05
C ASN A 37 12.75 1.66 4.83
N MET A 38 12.23 1.85 3.61
CA MET A 38 12.96 1.53 2.38
C MET A 38 13.87 2.68 1.94
N PRO A 39 14.95 2.38 1.19
CA PRO A 39 15.96 3.40 0.81
C PRO A 39 15.42 4.59 0.02
N PHE A 40 14.31 4.43 -0.70
CA PHE A 40 13.70 5.48 -1.52
C PHE A 40 12.45 6.11 -0.88
N ALA A 41 12.22 5.90 0.43
CA ALA A 41 11.08 6.49 1.13
C ALA A 41 11.11 8.02 1.11
N GLU A 42 12.27 8.66 1.31
CA GLU A 42 12.41 10.13 1.22
C GLU A 42 12.09 10.62 -0.19
N TYR A 43 12.65 9.97 -1.21
CA TYR A 43 12.34 10.27 -2.61
C TYR A 43 10.83 10.15 -2.92
N ALA A 44 10.19 9.11 -2.42
CA ALA A 44 8.74 8.92 -2.61
C ALA A 44 7.93 10.06 -1.97
N VAL A 45 8.30 10.47 -0.75
CA VAL A 45 7.66 11.62 -0.07
C VAL A 45 7.87 12.91 -0.85
N GLU A 46 9.09 13.17 -1.34
CA GLU A 46 9.39 14.34 -2.18
C GLU A 46 8.51 14.33 -3.44
N LYS A 47 8.43 13.19 -4.14
CA LYS A 47 7.59 13.03 -5.33
C LYS A 47 6.10 13.22 -5.02
N ALA A 48 5.62 12.72 -3.90
CA ALA A 48 4.24 12.93 -3.48
C ALA A 48 3.93 14.42 -3.27
N VAL A 49 4.84 15.16 -2.63
CA VAL A 49 4.70 16.61 -2.40
C VAL A 49 4.80 17.39 -3.72
N GLU A 50 5.79 17.11 -4.56
CA GLU A 50 6.01 17.79 -5.85
C GLU A 50 4.81 17.63 -6.79
N ASN A 51 4.20 16.45 -6.83
CA ASN A 51 3.07 16.14 -7.69
C ASN A 51 1.71 16.36 -7.01
N ASN A 52 1.69 16.92 -5.78
CA ASN A 52 0.48 17.22 -5.04
C ASN A 52 -0.45 16.00 -4.87
N ILE A 53 0.14 14.82 -4.65
CA ILE A 53 -0.60 13.56 -4.47
C ILE A 53 -1.42 13.65 -3.16
N LYS A 54 -2.73 13.48 -3.27
CA LYS A 54 -3.67 13.72 -2.15
C LYS A 54 -3.87 12.51 -1.25
N SER A 55 -3.79 11.32 -1.81
CA SER A 55 -4.02 10.07 -1.09
C SER A 55 -2.72 9.29 -0.96
N VAL A 56 -2.12 9.41 0.22
CA VAL A 56 -0.89 8.72 0.57
C VAL A 56 -1.05 8.06 1.94
N GLY A 57 -0.88 6.75 1.99
CA GLY A 57 -0.95 5.96 3.22
C GLY A 57 0.40 5.51 3.74
N LEU A 58 0.40 4.89 4.91
CA LEU A 58 1.50 4.07 5.38
C LEU A 58 1.32 2.64 4.86
N HIS A 59 2.29 2.12 4.13
CA HIS A 59 2.43 0.67 3.89
C HIS A 59 3.27 0.06 4.99
N PHE A 60 2.61 -0.27 6.12
CA PHE A 60 3.31 -0.77 7.30
C PHE A 60 4.07 -2.05 6.98
N ASN A 61 5.38 -2.04 7.18
CA ASN A 61 6.28 -3.11 6.78
C ASN A 61 7.12 -3.61 7.95
N LEU A 62 7.10 -4.94 8.15
CA LEU A 62 7.94 -5.66 9.11
C LEU A 62 8.68 -6.84 8.46
N THR A 63 8.70 -6.93 7.12
CA THR A 63 9.15 -8.14 6.41
C THR A 63 10.22 -7.91 5.36
N VAL A 64 10.49 -6.66 5.01
CA VAL A 64 11.48 -6.30 3.97
C VAL A 64 12.36 -5.16 4.45
N GLY A 65 13.67 -5.28 4.24
CA GLY A 65 14.65 -4.26 4.65
C GLY A 65 14.97 -4.31 6.14
N LYS A 66 15.35 -3.18 6.70
CA LYS A 66 15.73 -3.04 8.12
C LYS A 66 14.70 -2.23 8.89
N PRO A 67 14.48 -2.53 10.18
CA PRO A 67 13.64 -1.71 11.05
C PRO A 67 14.26 -0.32 11.26
N LEU A 68 13.42 0.67 11.48
CA LEU A 68 13.86 2.00 11.89
C LEU A 68 14.26 2.04 13.37
N THR A 69 13.68 1.19 14.20
CA THR A 69 13.91 1.12 15.65
C THR A 69 15.13 0.28 16.05
N LYS A 70 15.77 -0.42 15.13
CA LYS A 70 16.89 -1.34 15.42
C LYS A 70 16.58 -2.42 16.47
N ASN A 71 15.30 -2.82 16.60
CA ASN A 71 14.86 -3.79 17.60
C ASN A 71 15.20 -5.22 17.15
N PRO A 72 16.00 -6.00 17.96
CA PRO A 72 16.41 -7.34 17.60
C PRO A 72 15.26 -8.37 17.58
N LEU A 73 14.12 -8.09 18.25
CA LEU A 73 12.94 -8.97 18.21
C LEU A 73 12.26 -9.00 16.82
N LEU A 74 12.53 -8.01 15.99
CA LEU A 74 11.97 -7.88 14.64
C LEU A 74 12.87 -8.44 13.54
N THR A 75 14.13 -8.84 13.87
CA THR A 75 15.16 -9.07 12.87
C THR A 75 15.86 -10.40 13.02
N ASP A 76 16.52 -10.80 11.93
CA ASP A 76 17.52 -11.84 11.93
C ASP A 76 18.89 -11.34 12.49
N LYS A 77 19.88 -12.24 12.50
CA LYS A 77 21.26 -11.92 12.94
C LYS A 77 21.97 -10.81 12.15
N ASN A 78 21.49 -10.46 10.96
CA ASN A 78 22.03 -9.41 10.11
C ASN A 78 21.29 -8.07 10.32
N GLY A 79 20.34 -8.01 11.23
CA GLY A 79 19.52 -6.82 11.50
C GLY A 79 18.52 -6.51 10.39
N VAL A 80 18.10 -7.50 9.61
CA VAL A 80 17.09 -7.40 8.56
C VAL A 80 15.80 -8.06 9.07
N PHE A 81 14.66 -7.51 8.74
CA PHE A 81 13.36 -8.09 9.10
C PHE A 81 13.27 -9.57 8.72
N LEU A 82 12.59 -10.35 9.55
CA LEU A 82 12.23 -11.72 9.17
C LEU A 82 11.24 -11.68 8.01
N TYR A 83 11.54 -12.44 6.95
CA TYR A 83 10.75 -12.38 5.73
C TYR A 83 9.39 -13.04 5.88
N ASN A 84 8.33 -12.34 5.48
CA ASN A 84 6.96 -12.80 5.29
C ASN A 84 6.47 -13.71 6.45
N ARG A 85 6.17 -14.98 6.18
CA ARG A 85 5.58 -15.92 7.13
C ARG A 85 6.41 -16.08 8.42
N LYS A 86 7.72 -16.03 8.31
CA LYS A 86 8.59 -16.10 9.51
C LYS A 86 8.35 -14.94 10.48
N GLN A 87 7.99 -13.77 9.98
CA GLN A 87 7.66 -12.64 10.83
C GLN A 87 6.25 -12.77 11.40
N ILE A 88 5.29 -13.26 10.62
CA ILE A 88 3.93 -13.52 11.09
C ILE A 88 3.93 -14.57 12.21
N GLU A 89 4.73 -15.62 12.07
CA GLU A 89 4.87 -16.71 13.05
C GLU A 89 5.92 -16.43 14.15
N ASN A 90 6.53 -15.24 14.19
CA ASN A 90 7.59 -14.90 15.15
C ASN A 90 7.06 -14.87 16.59
N PRO A 91 7.46 -15.81 17.46
CA PRO A 91 6.95 -15.91 18.83
C PRO A 91 7.54 -14.84 19.77
N ASN A 92 8.57 -14.12 19.33
CA ASN A 92 9.26 -13.12 20.14
C ASN A 92 8.69 -11.72 19.99
N LEU A 93 7.67 -11.54 19.15
CA LEU A 93 7.03 -10.24 18.98
C LEU A 93 6.37 -9.82 20.31
N THR A 94 6.57 -8.57 20.67
CA THR A 94 5.85 -7.90 21.75
C THR A 94 5.04 -6.75 21.18
N TYR A 95 3.96 -6.38 21.87
CA TYR A 95 3.16 -5.21 21.48
C TYR A 95 4.04 -3.96 21.35
N GLU A 96 4.91 -3.72 22.34
CA GLU A 96 5.78 -2.55 22.37
C GLU A 96 6.75 -2.50 21.19
N CYS A 97 7.36 -3.63 20.80
CA CYS A 97 8.31 -3.65 19.69
C CYS A 97 7.63 -3.34 18.36
N VAL A 98 6.43 -3.86 18.11
CA VAL A 98 5.65 -3.61 16.90
C VAL A 98 5.10 -2.18 16.90
N TYR A 99 4.57 -1.70 18.05
CA TYR A 99 4.07 -0.34 18.22
C TYR A 99 5.14 0.71 17.93
N ASN A 100 6.32 0.55 18.55
CA ASN A 100 7.43 1.47 18.36
C ASN A 100 7.92 1.51 16.93
N GLU A 101 7.95 0.37 16.22
CA GLU A 101 8.34 0.31 14.81
C GLU A 101 7.30 1.01 13.92
N MET A 102 6.01 0.73 14.13
CA MET A 102 4.96 1.38 13.34
C MET A 102 4.96 2.89 13.54
N MET A 103 5.09 3.36 14.77
CA MET A 103 5.21 4.79 15.09
C MET A 103 6.49 5.41 14.52
N ALA A 104 7.59 4.67 14.48
CA ALA A 104 8.82 5.15 13.83
C ALA A 104 8.65 5.32 12.33
N GLN A 105 7.94 4.39 11.66
CA GLN A 105 7.65 4.48 10.23
C GLN A 105 6.73 5.67 9.92
N ILE A 106 5.70 5.93 10.72
CA ILE A 106 4.85 7.12 10.59
C ILE A 106 5.66 8.40 10.74
N LYS A 107 6.43 8.51 11.83
CA LYS A 107 7.28 9.68 12.10
C LYS A 107 8.33 9.94 11.02
N GLN A 108 8.84 8.87 10.39
CA GLN A 108 9.79 9.00 9.30
C GLN A 108 9.16 9.68 8.07
N ILE A 109 7.93 9.30 7.71
CA ILE A 109 7.18 9.93 6.62
C ILE A 109 6.88 11.38 6.95
N GLU A 110 6.42 11.68 8.19
CA GLU A 110 6.15 13.04 8.64
C GLU A 110 7.42 13.93 8.59
N LYS A 111 8.56 13.38 9.03
CA LYS A 111 9.87 14.05 8.96
C LYS A 111 10.25 14.39 7.53
N PHE A 112 10.15 13.45 6.59
CA PHE A 112 10.45 13.70 5.19
C PHE A 112 9.46 14.68 4.56
N GLY A 113 8.19 14.59 4.92
CA GLY A 113 7.13 15.48 4.42
C GLY A 113 7.20 16.93 4.91
N LYS A 114 7.93 17.20 6.00
CA LYS A 114 8.12 18.56 6.56
C LYS A 114 6.80 19.33 6.72
N GLY A 115 5.73 18.61 7.11
CA GLY A 115 4.38 19.17 7.28
C GLY A 115 3.57 19.36 5.98
N LYS A 116 4.14 19.03 4.81
CA LYS A 116 3.47 19.16 3.51
C LYS A 116 2.73 17.89 3.08
N LEU A 117 3.05 16.73 3.68
CA LEU A 117 2.38 15.45 3.45
C LEU A 117 1.69 15.01 4.74
N LYS A 118 0.44 14.55 4.62
CA LYS A 118 -0.31 13.91 5.71
C LYS A 118 -0.76 12.55 5.26
N LEU A 119 -0.49 11.54 6.06
CA LEU A 119 -1.03 10.20 5.83
C LEU A 119 -2.56 10.23 5.95
N ASN A 120 -3.25 9.53 5.07
CA ASN A 120 -4.71 9.47 5.08
C ASN A 120 -5.28 8.05 5.18
N HIS A 121 -4.46 7.01 5.17
CA HIS A 121 -4.87 5.61 5.39
C HIS A 121 -3.71 4.72 5.79
N ILE A 122 -4.02 3.49 6.19
CA ILE A 122 -3.04 2.47 6.56
C ILE A 122 -3.29 1.17 5.79
N THR A 123 -2.21 0.59 5.29
CA THR A 123 -2.16 -0.75 4.71
C THR A 123 -0.98 -1.52 5.31
N CYS A 124 -0.93 -2.84 5.14
CA CYS A 124 0.18 -3.66 5.63
C CYS A 124 0.79 -4.49 4.51
N HIS A 125 2.10 -4.40 4.38
CA HIS A 125 2.86 -5.24 3.45
C HIS A 125 2.79 -6.71 3.85
N HIS A 126 2.60 -7.62 2.89
CA HIS A 126 2.53 -9.08 3.11
C HIS A 126 1.46 -9.55 4.12
N HIS A 127 0.33 -8.83 4.25
CA HIS A 127 -0.80 -9.25 5.12
C HIS A 127 -0.40 -9.56 6.57
N LEU A 128 0.48 -8.76 7.15
CA LEU A 128 1.08 -8.95 8.49
C LEU A 128 0.09 -9.16 9.63
N GLY A 129 -1.14 -8.75 9.49
CA GLY A 129 -2.17 -8.79 10.55
C GLY A 129 -2.68 -10.19 10.91
N ASP A 130 -2.20 -11.27 10.29
CA ASP A 130 -2.47 -12.64 10.72
C ASP A 130 -1.80 -12.97 12.06
N ASN A 131 -0.82 -12.16 12.49
CA ASN A 131 -0.27 -12.22 13.85
C ASN A 131 -1.12 -11.36 14.79
N ALA A 132 -1.56 -11.94 15.92
CA ALA A 132 -2.47 -11.27 16.86
C ALA A 132 -1.88 -9.98 17.46
N ILE A 133 -0.58 -9.94 17.75
CA ILE A 133 0.10 -8.75 18.28
C ILE A 133 0.15 -7.65 17.22
N ILE A 134 0.53 -8.00 15.98
CA ILE A 134 0.56 -7.05 14.88
C ILE A 134 -0.85 -6.52 14.61
N LYS A 135 -1.85 -7.41 14.57
CA LYS A 135 -3.28 -7.03 14.40
C LYS A 135 -3.71 -6.01 15.45
N GLN A 136 -3.38 -6.25 16.72
CA GLN A 136 -3.75 -5.34 17.80
C GLN A 136 -3.08 -3.97 17.68
N VAL A 137 -1.79 -3.93 17.40
CA VAL A 137 -1.05 -2.67 17.20
C VAL A 137 -1.59 -1.87 16.02
N VAL A 138 -1.85 -2.56 14.90
CA VAL A 138 -2.41 -1.90 13.70
C VAL A 138 -3.78 -1.30 14.02
N TYR A 139 -4.64 -2.04 14.73
CA TYR A 139 -5.95 -1.53 15.17
C TYR A 139 -5.79 -0.28 16.05
N ASP A 140 -4.99 -0.36 17.11
CA ASP A 140 -4.86 0.71 18.10
C ASP A 140 -4.29 2.00 17.49
N ILE A 141 -3.24 1.90 16.67
CA ILE A 141 -2.64 3.06 16.02
C ILE A 141 -3.58 3.64 14.96
N THR A 142 -4.22 2.81 14.15
CA THR A 142 -5.14 3.28 13.12
C THR A 142 -6.32 4.02 13.74
N LYS A 143 -6.86 3.48 14.83
CA LYS A 143 -7.95 4.11 15.61
C LYS A 143 -7.49 5.42 16.29
N LEU A 144 -6.30 5.41 16.91
CA LEU A 144 -5.71 6.60 17.53
C LEU A 144 -5.54 7.75 16.54
N LEU A 145 -5.12 7.45 15.32
CA LEU A 145 -4.91 8.45 14.27
C LEU A 145 -6.18 8.80 13.50
N ASN A 146 -7.28 8.09 13.76
CA ASN A 146 -8.54 8.22 13.04
C ASN A 146 -8.38 8.12 11.51
N LEU A 147 -7.62 7.12 11.06
CA LEU A 147 -7.35 6.86 9.66
C LEU A 147 -8.16 5.68 9.14
N PRO A 148 -8.64 5.70 7.89
CA PRO A 148 -9.14 4.51 7.21
C PRO A 148 -8.06 3.42 7.08
N ILE A 149 -8.51 2.17 6.96
CA ILE A 149 -7.64 1.01 6.78
C ILE A 149 -8.10 0.17 5.59
N ARG A 150 -7.16 -0.49 4.91
CA ARG A 150 -7.48 -1.53 3.91
C ARG A 150 -8.33 -2.64 4.52
N ARG A 151 -9.37 -3.06 3.80
CA ARG A 151 -10.18 -4.21 4.17
C ARG A 151 -9.48 -5.51 3.78
N VAL A 152 -9.00 -6.23 4.76
CA VAL A 152 -8.47 -7.61 4.63
C VAL A 152 -9.04 -8.46 5.76
N ASP A 153 -8.84 -9.78 5.73
CA ASP A 153 -9.45 -10.69 6.69
C ASP A 153 -9.24 -10.25 8.14
N TYR A 154 -8.03 -9.88 8.52
CA TYR A 154 -7.73 -9.46 9.89
C TYR A 154 -8.35 -8.11 10.30
N SER A 155 -8.65 -7.23 9.36
CA SER A 155 -9.23 -5.91 9.62
C SER A 155 -10.75 -5.86 9.38
N ALA A 156 -11.36 -6.96 8.95
CA ALA A 156 -12.78 -7.01 8.61
C ALA A 156 -13.66 -6.57 9.78
N ASP A 157 -13.31 -6.99 11.01
CA ASP A 157 -14.06 -6.72 12.25
C ASP A 157 -13.66 -5.40 12.93
N PHE A 158 -12.70 -4.65 12.40
CA PHE A 158 -12.29 -3.40 13.00
C PHE A 158 -13.41 -2.35 12.90
N ASP A 159 -13.69 -1.66 14.00
CA ASP A 159 -14.53 -0.46 14.04
C ASP A 159 -13.73 0.75 13.55
N ILE A 160 -13.37 0.72 12.27
CA ILE A 160 -12.57 1.71 11.56
C ILE A 160 -13.08 1.78 10.12
N ASN A 161 -13.12 2.97 9.55
CA ASN A 161 -13.53 3.18 8.16
C ASN A 161 -12.63 2.39 7.20
N LYS A 162 -13.24 1.71 6.25
CA LYS A 162 -12.59 0.86 5.26
C LYS A 162 -13.47 0.68 4.03
N PRO A 163 -12.92 0.27 2.87
CA PRO A 163 -13.71 -0.13 1.71
C PRO A 163 -14.66 -1.29 2.05
N ASP A 164 -15.75 -1.40 1.30
CA ASP A 164 -16.70 -2.52 1.44
C ASP A 164 -16.11 -3.83 0.91
N LEU A 165 -15.24 -3.73 -0.11
CA LEU A 165 -14.59 -4.87 -0.75
C LEU A 165 -13.12 -4.56 -1.08
N TYR A 166 -12.28 -5.57 -0.93
CA TYR A 166 -10.88 -5.58 -1.37
C TYR A 166 -10.71 -6.56 -2.53
N TYR A 167 -10.45 -6.03 -3.73
CA TYR A 167 -10.25 -6.82 -4.93
C TYR A 167 -8.76 -7.01 -5.20
N LYS A 168 -8.26 -8.24 -4.98
CA LYS A 168 -6.84 -8.62 -5.09
C LYS A 168 -6.52 -9.49 -6.32
N ASN A 169 -7.50 -9.74 -7.18
CA ASN A 169 -7.33 -10.68 -8.30
C ASN A 169 -6.56 -10.08 -9.48
N PHE A 170 -6.39 -8.76 -9.54
CA PHE A 170 -5.57 -8.09 -10.56
C PHE A 170 -4.09 -8.22 -10.19
N SER A 171 -3.53 -9.42 -10.35
CA SER A 171 -2.13 -9.74 -10.03
C SER A 171 -1.65 -10.98 -10.77
N MET A 172 -0.35 -11.11 -10.97
CA MET A 172 0.31 -12.24 -11.61
C MET A 172 -0.31 -12.57 -12.99
N LYS A 173 -0.72 -13.81 -13.23
CA LYS A 173 -1.34 -14.23 -14.51
C LYS A 173 -2.61 -13.48 -14.89
N ASN A 174 -3.26 -12.86 -13.93
CA ASN A 174 -4.50 -12.11 -14.14
C ASN A 174 -4.25 -10.63 -14.51
N VAL A 175 -3.01 -10.19 -14.62
CA VAL A 175 -2.68 -8.84 -15.08
C VAL A 175 -2.94 -8.75 -16.58
N ASN A 176 -4.17 -8.40 -16.95
CA ASN A 176 -4.62 -8.16 -18.33
C ASN A 176 -5.93 -7.35 -18.32
N ILE A 177 -6.26 -6.78 -19.47
CA ILE A 177 -7.42 -5.91 -19.62
C ILE A 177 -8.75 -6.63 -19.39
N ASP A 178 -8.85 -7.92 -19.72
CA ASP A 178 -10.08 -8.69 -19.52
C ASP A 178 -10.38 -8.93 -18.05
N CYS A 179 -9.35 -9.04 -17.20
CA CYS A 179 -9.55 -9.08 -15.75
C CYS A 179 -10.23 -7.79 -15.24
N LEU A 180 -9.82 -6.62 -15.74
CA LEU A 180 -10.44 -5.34 -15.37
C LEU A 180 -11.85 -5.20 -15.98
N ARG A 181 -12.07 -5.65 -17.22
CA ARG A 181 -13.41 -5.65 -17.83
C ARG A 181 -14.39 -6.50 -17.03
N ASN A 182 -14.00 -7.73 -16.69
CA ASN A 182 -14.83 -8.64 -15.87
C ASN A 182 -15.11 -8.04 -14.49
N PHE A 183 -14.11 -7.43 -13.85
CA PHE A 183 -14.28 -6.72 -12.59
C PHE A 183 -15.30 -5.56 -12.70
N ILE A 184 -15.20 -4.73 -13.73
CA ILE A 184 -16.15 -3.63 -13.96
C ILE A 184 -17.55 -4.17 -14.26
N GLU A 185 -17.68 -5.22 -15.08
CA GLU A 185 -18.97 -5.86 -15.37
C GLU A 185 -19.65 -6.39 -14.12
N GLU A 186 -18.87 -7.06 -13.24
CA GLU A 186 -19.39 -7.65 -11.99
C GLU A 186 -19.88 -6.59 -11.00
N TYR A 187 -19.15 -5.47 -10.85
CA TYR A 187 -19.39 -4.55 -9.73
C TYR A 187 -19.96 -3.19 -10.12
N SER A 188 -19.97 -2.78 -11.40
CA SER A 188 -20.36 -1.42 -11.81
C SER A 188 -21.76 -0.98 -11.35
N ASN A 189 -22.70 -1.91 -11.26
CA ASN A 189 -24.09 -1.65 -10.85
C ASN A 189 -24.32 -1.80 -9.34
N THR A 190 -23.27 -1.87 -8.53
CA THR A 190 -23.37 -1.93 -7.06
C THR A 190 -23.15 -0.55 -6.45
N ASP A 191 -23.58 -0.37 -5.19
CA ASP A 191 -23.28 0.84 -4.39
C ASP A 191 -21.98 0.69 -3.58
N LEU A 192 -21.22 -0.40 -3.79
CA LEU A 192 -20.02 -0.72 -3.02
C LEU A 192 -18.91 0.28 -3.27
N THR A 193 -18.16 0.54 -2.22
CA THR A 193 -16.82 1.14 -2.28
C THR A 193 -15.78 0.01 -2.34
N ILE A 194 -15.06 -0.08 -3.43
CA ILE A 194 -14.12 -1.17 -3.69
C ILE A 194 -12.71 -0.62 -3.78
N GLU A 195 -11.77 -1.28 -3.12
CA GLU A 195 -10.34 -1.09 -3.34
C GLU A 195 -9.84 -2.15 -4.31
N LEU A 196 -9.29 -1.73 -5.44
CA LEU A 196 -8.53 -2.57 -6.36
C LEU A 196 -7.05 -2.46 -6.00
N LEU A 197 -6.48 -3.57 -5.55
CA LEU A 197 -5.05 -3.67 -5.28
C LEU A 197 -4.26 -3.70 -6.57
N SER A 198 -3.18 -2.93 -6.62
CA SER A 198 -2.19 -3.04 -7.68
C SER A 198 -0.76 -2.77 -7.15
N HIS A 199 0.22 -3.28 -7.89
CA HIS A 199 1.65 -3.06 -7.63
C HIS A 199 2.33 -2.50 -8.88
N PRO A 200 1.85 -1.39 -9.44
CA PRO A 200 2.39 -0.84 -10.67
C PRO A 200 3.77 -0.23 -10.47
N GLY A 201 4.52 -0.09 -11.54
CA GLY A 201 5.80 0.60 -11.49
C GLY A 201 6.67 0.26 -12.68
N TYR A 202 7.75 1.02 -12.89
CA TYR A 202 8.76 0.66 -13.85
C TYR A 202 9.73 -0.35 -13.26
N ILE A 203 10.28 -1.21 -14.13
CA ILE A 203 11.26 -2.23 -13.75
C ILE A 203 12.65 -1.82 -14.29
N ASP A 204 13.59 -1.61 -13.38
CA ASP A 204 15.01 -1.43 -13.68
C ASP A 204 15.85 -2.56 -13.07
N ASP A 205 17.17 -2.52 -13.26
CA ASP A 205 18.06 -3.57 -12.76
C ASP A 205 18.12 -3.59 -11.22
N TYR A 206 17.97 -2.44 -10.55
CA TYR A 206 17.90 -2.40 -9.10
C TYR A 206 16.60 -3.07 -8.60
N THR A 207 15.46 -2.76 -9.21
CA THR A 207 14.18 -3.37 -8.85
C THR A 207 14.21 -4.88 -8.93
N LYS A 208 14.86 -5.46 -9.95
CA LYS A 208 15.05 -6.91 -10.10
C LYS A 208 15.82 -7.55 -8.95
N THR A 209 16.63 -6.78 -8.22
CA THR A 209 17.39 -7.29 -7.06
C THR A 209 16.62 -7.28 -5.75
N ILE A 210 15.54 -6.50 -5.64
CA ILE A 210 14.82 -6.26 -4.37
C ILE A 210 13.43 -6.86 -4.33
N THR A 211 12.85 -7.25 -5.47
CA THR A 211 11.54 -7.89 -5.54
C THR A 211 11.51 -8.99 -6.59
N SER A 212 10.79 -10.06 -6.30
CA SER A 212 10.50 -11.13 -7.26
C SER A 212 9.25 -10.86 -8.09
N TYR A 213 8.45 -9.85 -7.74
CA TYR A 213 7.26 -9.46 -8.49
C TYR A 213 7.63 -8.50 -9.61
N LEU A 214 7.72 -9.02 -10.85
CA LEU A 214 8.19 -8.29 -12.03
C LEU A 214 7.09 -7.91 -13.03
N ASP A 215 5.81 -8.19 -12.71
CA ASP A 215 4.67 -7.80 -13.57
C ASP A 215 4.24 -6.33 -13.36
N ARG A 216 5.03 -5.51 -12.68
CA ARG A 216 4.69 -4.13 -12.29
C ARG A 216 4.47 -3.19 -13.47
N ASP A 217 5.29 -3.29 -14.49
CA ASP A 217 5.17 -2.51 -15.73
C ASP A 217 3.94 -2.94 -16.55
N LYS A 218 3.61 -4.23 -16.47
CA LYS A 218 2.39 -4.76 -17.08
C LYS A 218 1.14 -4.28 -16.33
N GLU A 219 1.15 -4.24 -14.99
CA GLU A 219 0.04 -3.65 -14.22
C GLU A 219 -0.15 -2.18 -14.58
N LEU A 220 0.95 -1.40 -14.59
CA LEU A 220 0.92 0.02 -14.94
C LEU A 220 0.34 0.24 -16.34
N SER A 221 0.83 -0.50 -17.34
CA SER A 221 0.37 -0.39 -18.73
C SER A 221 -1.08 -0.85 -18.91
N THR A 222 -1.51 -1.89 -18.18
CA THR A 222 -2.90 -2.37 -18.24
C THR A 222 -3.87 -1.38 -17.60
N LEU A 223 -3.52 -0.75 -16.47
CA LEU A 223 -4.34 0.32 -15.87
C LEU A 223 -4.43 1.53 -16.80
N LYS A 224 -3.34 1.91 -17.45
CA LYS A 224 -3.33 2.97 -18.47
C LYS A 224 -4.24 2.63 -19.63
N GLN A 225 -4.14 1.42 -20.18
CA GLN A 225 -5.02 0.92 -21.25
C GLN A 225 -6.49 0.97 -20.84
N ALA A 226 -6.82 0.54 -19.62
CA ALA A 226 -8.19 0.58 -19.11
C ALA A 226 -8.76 2.01 -19.08
N LYS A 227 -7.92 2.99 -18.70
CA LYS A 227 -8.29 4.41 -18.73
C LYS A 227 -8.49 4.90 -20.17
N GLU A 228 -7.57 4.59 -21.08
CA GLU A 228 -7.63 5.00 -22.49
C GLU A 228 -8.84 4.38 -23.23
N GLU A 229 -9.24 3.17 -22.88
CA GLU A 229 -10.44 2.50 -23.40
C GLU A 229 -11.75 2.96 -22.72
N GLY A 230 -11.68 3.89 -21.76
CA GLY A 230 -12.86 4.42 -21.08
C GLY A 230 -13.53 3.45 -20.09
N LEU A 231 -12.82 2.39 -19.62
CA LEU A 231 -13.41 1.43 -18.67
C LEU A 231 -13.86 2.08 -17.36
N PHE A 232 -13.21 3.19 -16.99
CA PHE A 232 -13.50 3.91 -15.74
C PHE A 232 -14.49 5.07 -15.91
N ASP A 233 -14.95 5.40 -17.13
CA ASP A 233 -15.72 6.62 -17.39
C ASP A 233 -17.08 6.66 -16.67
N LYS A 234 -17.67 5.49 -16.38
CA LYS A 234 -18.93 5.35 -15.65
C LYS A 234 -18.75 5.02 -14.19
N ILE A 235 -17.51 4.98 -13.73
CA ILE A 235 -17.14 4.61 -12.35
C ILE A 235 -16.75 5.87 -11.58
N GLN A 236 -17.24 6.01 -10.37
CA GLN A 236 -16.79 7.07 -9.49
C GLN A 236 -15.42 6.70 -8.92
N LEU A 237 -14.34 7.17 -9.56
CA LEU A 237 -13.01 7.05 -8.98
C LEU A 237 -12.91 7.95 -7.74
N ILE A 238 -12.50 7.37 -6.64
CA ILE A 238 -12.28 8.05 -5.36
C ILE A 238 -10.91 7.65 -4.80
N ASP A 239 -10.51 8.30 -3.72
CA ASP A 239 -9.37 7.93 -2.90
C ASP A 239 -9.78 7.68 -1.46
N TYR A 240 -8.84 7.32 -0.60
CA TYR A 240 -9.11 7.03 0.82
C TYR A 240 -9.64 8.22 1.62
N SER A 241 -9.48 9.45 1.16
CA SER A 241 -10.05 10.64 1.83
C SER A 241 -11.58 10.62 1.84
N ALA A 242 -12.20 9.91 0.91
CA ALA A 242 -13.65 9.75 0.82
C ALA A 242 -14.23 8.78 1.87
N LEU A 243 -13.40 8.07 2.63
CA LEU A 243 -13.80 7.12 3.67
C LEU A 243 -13.84 7.73 5.09
N LYS A 244 -13.65 9.02 5.21
CA LYS A 244 -13.65 9.73 6.51
C LYS A 244 -15.04 10.03 6.99
#